data_1a3c1fbe46586d2c5226a79ea660ac48
#
_entry.id   1a3c1fbe46586d2c5226a79ea660ac48
#
_cell.length_a   1.000
_cell.length_b   1.000
_cell.length_c   1.000
_cell.angle_alpha   90.00
_cell.angle_beta   90.00
_cell.angle_gamma   90.00
#
_symmetry.space_group_name_H-M   'P 1'
#
loop_
_entity.id
_entity.type
_entity.pdbx_description
1 polymer ?
#
loop_
_entity_poly.entity_id
_entity_poly.type
_entity_poly.pdbx_seq_one_letter_code
_entity_poly.pdbx_strand_id
1 'polypeptide(L)'
;ARFSVEAILSLKQQYPDTKVLAHPECKAIVLQNADVIGSTQALLNYAKEHPEQKRFIVATESGILHEMQKSCPDVEFIPVPPEFTERVGDGIAQPIANQCGCNECEYMRMNTLQKLYDCLHNETNEVFVDESIAQDAIRPIQRMLEISEKLGL
;
A
#
# COMPACT_ATOMS: atom_id res chain seq x y z
N ALA A 1 5.66 2.43 5.50
CA ALA A 1 6.34 1.59 4.51
C ALA A 1 7.78 2.09 4.33
N ARG A 2 8.73 1.17 4.12
CA ARG A 2 10.17 1.46 3.98
C ARG A 2 10.59 1.28 2.52
N PHE A 3 10.30 2.27 1.68
CA PHE A 3 10.70 2.27 0.27
C PHE A 3 12.07 2.89 0.08
N SER A 4 12.89 2.34 -0.82
CA SER A 4 14.20 2.88 -1.17
C SER A 4 14.05 4.11 -2.06
N VAL A 5 14.58 5.25 -1.59
CA VAL A 5 14.63 6.50 -2.36
C VAL A 5 15.64 6.39 -3.50
N GLU A 6 16.77 5.73 -3.26
CA GLU A 6 17.78 5.46 -4.27
C GLU A 6 17.20 4.68 -5.44
N ALA A 7 16.35 3.69 -5.15
CA ALA A 7 15.66 2.92 -6.19
C ALA A 7 14.68 3.79 -6.98
N ILE A 8 13.93 4.69 -6.32
CA ILE A 8 13.03 5.64 -7.00
C ILE A 8 13.83 6.53 -7.95
N LEU A 9 14.94 7.11 -7.49
CA LEU A 9 15.79 7.97 -8.30
C LEU A 9 16.41 7.22 -9.48
N SER A 10 16.88 6.00 -9.26
CA SER A 10 17.39 5.12 -10.33
C SER A 10 16.32 4.80 -11.37
N LEU A 11 15.12 4.46 -10.94
CA LEU A 11 13.99 4.18 -11.83
C LEU A 11 13.56 5.43 -12.61
N LYS A 12 13.57 6.62 -11.98
CA LYS A 12 13.31 7.88 -12.68
C LYS A 12 14.39 8.22 -13.72
N GLN A 13 15.66 7.88 -13.45
CA GLN A 13 16.73 8.03 -14.44
C GLN A 13 16.56 7.07 -15.62
N GLN A 14 16.17 5.83 -15.35
CA GLN A 14 15.93 4.82 -16.37
C GLN A 14 14.68 5.11 -17.20
N TYR A 15 13.66 5.69 -16.58
CA TYR A 15 12.36 5.99 -17.17
C TYR A 15 11.94 7.44 -16.87
N PRO A 16 12.51 8.45 -17.54
CA PRO A 16 12.35 9.87 -17.20
C PRO A 16 10.90 10.38 -17.22
N ASP A 17 10.06 9.82 -18.11
CA ASP A 17 8.66 10.26 -18.27
C ASP A 17 7.69 9.51 -17.35
N THR A 18 8.20 8.63 -16.48
CA THR A 18 7.38 7.79 -15.60
C THR A 18 7.00 8.53 -14.32
N LYS A 19 5.71 8.50 -13.98
CA LYS A 19 5.19 9.07 -12.74
C LYS A 19 5.36 8.12 -11.56
N VAL A 20 5.68 8.69 -10.40
CA VAL A 20 5.79 7.98 -9.12
C VAL A 20 4.48 8.14 -8.33
N LEU A 21 3.83 7.04 -8.06
CA LEU A 21 2.62 6.96 -7.24
C LEU A 21 3.00 6.52 -5.82
N ALA A 22 2.63 7.26 -4.78
CA ALA A 22 2.99 6.94 -3.40
C ALA A 22 1.80 7.02 -2.45
N HIS A 23 1.75 6.07 -1.49
CA HIS A 23 0.79 6.12 -0.41
C HIS A 23 1.19 7.15 0.65
N PRO A 24 0.26 7.93 1.24
CA PRO A 24 0.57 8.99 2.21
C PRO A 24 1.31 8.50 3.46
N GLU A 25 1.25 7.21 3.80
CA GLU A 25 1.99 6.62 4.92
C GLU A 25 3.48 6.36 4.61
N CYS A 26 3.96 6.73 3.43
CA CYS A 26 5.38 6.66 3.11
C CYS A 26 6.16 7.70 3.92
N LYS A 27 7.47 7.44 4.10
CA LYS A 27 8.39 8.43 4.69
C LYS A 27 8.37 9.74 3.89
N ALA A 28 8.53 10.87 4.56
CA ALA A 28 8.52 12.20 3.93
C ALA A 28 9.45 12.30 2.71
N ILE A 29 10.64 11.70 2.79
CA ILE A 29 11.61 11.70 1.69
C ILE A 29 11.12 10.94 0.45
N VAL A 30 10.30 9.90 0.61
CA VAL A 30 9.64 9.18 -0.49
C VAL A 30 8.57 10.08 -1.11
N LEU A 31 7.73 10.71 -0.26
CA LEU A 31 6.66 11.60 -0.70
C LEU A 31 7.20 12.83 -1.47
N GLN A 32 8.36 13.36 -1.10
CA GLN A 32 9.02 14.44 -1.82
C GLN A 32 9.45 14.05 -3.26
N ASN A 33 9.63 12.76 -3.52
CA ASN A 33 9.97 12.23 -4.84
C ASN A 33 8.76 11.65 -5.59
N ALA A 34 7.56 11.72 -5.01
CA ALA A 34 6.33 11.26 -5.63
C ALA A 34 5.70 12.35 -6.50
N ASP A 35 5.14 11.94 -7.63
CA ASP A 35 4.36 12.82 -8.52
C ASP A 35 2.89 12.84 -8.10
N VAL A 36 2.39 11.73 -7.54
CA VAL A 36 1.01 11.58 -7.06
C VAL A 36 1.02 10.91 -5.68
N ILE A 37 0.31 11.51 -4.73
CA ILE A 37 0.15 10.98 -3.38
C ILE A 37 -1.33 10.76 -3.11
N GLY A 38 -1.69 9.54 -2.71
CA GLY A 38 -3.10 9.21 -2.46
C GLY A 38 -3.30 7.82 -1.86
N SER A 39 -4.54 7.54 -1.45
CA SER A 39 -4.94 6.19 -1.06
C SER A 39 -4.73 5.20 -2.20
N THR A 40 -4.69 3.91 -1.91
CA THR A 40 -4.57 2.86 -2.95
C THR A 40 -5.64 3.00 -4.04
N GLN A 41 -6.87 3.35 -3.65
CA GLN A 41 -7.96 3.60 -4.61
C GLN A 41 -7.71 4.85 -5.45
N ALA A 42 -7.22 5.94 -4.85
CA ALA A 42 -6.89 7.15 -5.58
C ALA A 42 -5.76 6.93 -6.61
N LEU A 43 -4.74 6.16 -6.24
CA LEU A 43 -3.64 5.81 -7.14
C LEU A 43 -4.12 4.94 -8.32
N LEU A 44 -5.01 3.98 -8.06
CA LEU A 44 -5.65 3.17 -9.10
C LEU A 44 -6.49 4.03 -10.05
N ASN A 45 -7.30 4.95 -9.50
CA ASN A 45 -8.12 5.86 -10.30
C ASN A 45 -7.24 6.75 -11.18
N TYR A 46 -6.16 7.30 -10.60
CA TYR A 46 -5.19 8.10 -11.35
C TYR A 46 -4.62 7.33 -12.56
N ALA A 47 -4.24 6.07 -12.37
CA ALA A 47 -3.72 5.26 -13.47
C ALA A 47 -4.78 5.02 -14.56
N LYS A 48 -6.06 4.84 -14.20
CA LYS A 48 -7.18 4.71 -15.16
C LYS A 48 -7.46 5.98 -15.95
N GLU A 49 -7.29 7.14 -15.31
CA GLU A 49 -7.53 8.45 -15.91
C GLU A 49 -6.38 8.92 -16.82
N HIS A 50 -5.22 8.25 -16.76
CA HIS A 50 -4.03 8.58 -17.56
C HIS A 50 -3.58 7.41 -18.44
N PRO A 51 -4.41 6.95 -19.39
CA PRO A 51 -4.10 5.81 -20.26
C PRO A 51 -2.94 6.09 -21.24
N GLU A 52 -2.56 7.34 -21.42
CA GLU A 52 -1.37 7.76 -22.19
C GLU A 52 -0.06 7.34 -21.50
N GLN A 53 -0.06 7.19 -20.17
CA GLN A 53 1.09 6.74 -19.40
C GLN A 53 1.26 5.22 -19.57
N LYS A 54 2.39 4.83 -20.14
CA LYS A 54 2.70 3.40 -20.36
C LYS A 54 3.25 2.70 -19.13
N ARG A 55 3.65 3.48 -18.12
CA ARG A 55 4.35 2.96 -16.95
C ARG A 55 4.16 3.87 -15.74
N PHE A 56 4.07 3.25 -14.56
CA PHE A 56 4.11 3.93 -13.26
C PHE A 56 5.09 3.25 -12.32
N ILE A 57 5.80 4.04 -11.52
CA ILE A 57 6.59 3.57 -10.37
C ILE A 57 5.68 3.64 -9.15
N VAL A 58 5.53 2.53 -8.41
CA VAL A 58 4.50 2.42 -7.38
C VAL A 58 5.12 2.16 -6.00
N ALA A 59 4.96 3.13 -5.09
CA ALA A 59 5.41 3.08 -3.71
C ALA A 59 4.20 2.88 -2.76
N THR A 60 3.58 1.71 -2.81
CA THR A 60 2.50 1.27 -1.92
C THR A 60 2.60 -0.23 -1.64
N GLU A 61 1.68 -0.79 -0.87
CA GLU A 61 1.62 -2.23 -0.61
C GLU A 61 1.48 -3.01 -1.93
N SER A 62 2.24 -4.09 -2.08
CA SER A 62 2.38 -4.80 -3.35
C SER A 62 1.10 -5.51 -3.82
N GLY A 63 0.19 -5.84 -2.91
CA GLY A 63 -1.07 -6.51 -3.25
C GLY A 63 -1.97 -5.72 -4.19
N ILE A 64 -1.88 -4.37 -4.18
CA ILE A 64 -2.67 -3.52 -5.08
C ILE A 64 -2.22 -3.64 -6.55
N LEU A 65 -0.97 -4.05 -6.79
CA LEU A 65 -0.44 -4.16 -8.16
C LEU A 65 -1.24 -5.14 -9.01
N HIS A 66 -1.77 -6.20 -8.39
CA HIS A 66 -2.64 -7.15 -9.09
C HIS A 66 -3.93 -6.47 -9.60
N GLU A 67 -4.58 -5.66 -8.77
CA GLU A 67 -5.79 -4.93 -9.16
C GLU A 67 -5.49 -3.80 -10.15
N MET A 68 -4.32 -3.14 -10.01
CA MET A 68 -3.85 -2.14 -10.97
C MET A 68 -3.64 -2.78 -12.35
N GLN A 69 -2.93 -3.91 -12.42
CA GLN A 69 -2.66 -4.61 -13.67
C GLN A 69 -3.94 -5.15 -14.32
N LYS A 70 -4.87 -5.68 -13.51
CA LYS A 70 -6.18 -6.13 -13.99
C LYS A 70 -7.02 -4.99 -14.56
N SER A 71 -6.95 -3.81 -13.94
CA SER A 71 -7.71 -2.62 -14.35
C SER A 71 -7.10 -1.89 -15.53
N CYS A 72 -5.77 -1.93 -15.66
CA CYS A 72 -5.00 -1.25 -16.69
C CYS A 72 -4.00 -2.25 -17.31
N PRO A 73 -4.46 -3.21 -18.14
CA PRO A 73 -3.63 -4.32 -18.63
C PRO A 73 -2.47 -3.88 -19.52
N ASP A 74 -2.60 -2.74 -20.19
CA ASP A 74 -1.58 -2.19 -21.12
C ASP A 74 -0.55 -1.27 -20.42
N VAL A 75 -0.66 -1.12 -19.09
CA VAL A 75 0.21 -0.26 -18.27
C VAL A 75 1.14 -1.13 -17.44
N GLU A 76 2.42 -0.79 -17.43
CA GLU A 76 3.42 -1.44 -16.56
C GLU A 76 3.47 -0.75 -15.20
N PHE A 77 3.32 -1.52 -14.12
CA PHE A 77 3.46 -1.04 -12.75
C PHE A 77 4.74 -1.59 -12.12
N ILE A 78 5.71 -0.72 -11.88
CA ILE A 78 7.01 -1.07 -11.30
C ILE A 78 6.98 -0.83 -9.80
N PRO A 79 6.98 -1.87 -8.96
CA PRO A 79 7.04 -1.69 -7.50
C PRO A 79 8.39 -1.12 -7.08
N VAL A 80 8.36 -0.13 -6.19
CA VAL A 80 9.58 0.36 -5.54
C VAL A 80 10.05 -0.70 -4.55
N PRO A 81 11.31 -1.17 -4.62
CA PRO A 81 11.84 -2.12 -3.66
C PRO A 81 11.95 -1.51 -2.25
N PRO A 82 11.97 -2.34 -1.21
CA PRO A 82 12.16 -1.88 0.17
C PRO A 82 13.55 -1.27 0.37
N GLU A 83 13.66 -0.39 1.36
CA GLU A 83 14.93 0.12 1.84
C GLU A 83 15.70 -1.03 2.52
N PHE A 84 16.89 -1.35 2.04
CA PHE A 84 17.75 -2.33 2.66
C PHE A 84 18.48 -1.71 3.86
N THR A 85 18.37 -2.32 5.04
CA THR A 85 18.82 -1.70 6.30
C THR A 85 20.02 -2.37 6.93
N GLU A 86 20.65 -3.38 6.32
CA GLU A 86 21.87 -3.96 6.87
C GLU A 86 23.08 -3.69 5.98
N ARG A 87 24.01 -2.90 6.52
CA ARG A 87 25.40 -2.84 6.01
C ARG A 87 26.15 -4.02 6.60
N VAL A 88 26.46 -5.00 5.80
CA VAL A 88 27.33 -6.11 6.20
C VAL A 88 28.74 -5.80 5.68
N GLY A 89 29.68 -5.69 6.64
CA GLY A 89 31.15 -5.72 6.48
C GLY A 89 31.79 -4.68 5.56
N ASP A 90 31.51 -4.61 4.33
CA ASP A 90 32.19 -3.81 3.29
C ASP A 90 31.32 -2.75 2.62
N GLY A 91 30.22 -2.41 3.24
CA GLY A 91 29.37 -1.29 2.80
C GLY A 91 28.39 -1.63 1.69
N ILE A 92 28.29 -2.88 1.26
CA ILE A 92 27.29 -3.35 0.31
C ILE A 92 26.03 -3.70 1.07
N ALA A 93 24.93 -2.97 0.82
CA ALA A 93 23.62 -3.29 1.37
C ALA A 93 23.13 -4.61 0.78
N GLN A 94 22.92 -5.62 1.63
CA GLN A 94 22.32 -6.90 1.22
C GLN A 94 20.85 -6.96 1.64
N PRO A 95 19.99 -7.64 0.85
CA PRO A 95 18.63 -7.94 1.28
C PRO A 95 18.68 -8.78 2.56
N ILE A 96 17.86 -8.43 3.54
CA ILE A 96 17.70 -9.27 4.73
C ILE A 96 17.22 -10.63 4.25
N ALA A 97 18.04 -11.68 4.47
CA ALA A 97 17.67 -13.04 4.17
C ALA A 97 16.37 -13.38 4.88
N ASN A 98 15.32 -13.75 4.15
CA ASN A 98 13.93 -14.04 4.55
C ASN A 98 12.93 -12.86 4.52
N GLN A 99 13.28 -11.65 4.09
CA GLN A 99 12.28 -10.67 3.71
C GLN A 99 12.07 -10.74 2.20
N CYS A 100 10.83 -11.02 1.80
CA CYS A 100 10.41 -10.90 0.42
C CYS A 100 10.78 -9.49 -0.08
N GLY A 101 11.44 -9.38 -1.24
CA GLY A 101 11.81 -8.09 -1.85
C GLY A 101 10.64 -7.22 -2.29
N CYS A 102 9.45 -7.55 -1.85
CA CYS A 102 8.21 -6.82 -2.06
C CYS A 102 7.81 -6.08 -0.77
N ASN A 103 7.29 -4.87 -0.89
CA ASN A 103 6.75 -4.11 0.24
C ASN A 103 5.38 -4.68 0.64
N GLU A 104 5.37 -5.87 1.21
CA GLU A 104 4.20 -6.52 1.77
C GLU A 104 3.99 -6.10 3.22
N CYS A 105 2.75 -5.83 3.58
CA CYS A 105 2.39 -5.58 4.96
C CYS A 105 2.29 -6.93 5.70
N GLU A 106 3.20 -7.19 6.61
CA GLU A 106 3.21 -8.44 7.40
C GLU A 106 1.92 -8.66 8.18
N TYR A 107 1.30 -7.58 8.69
CA TYR A 107 0.02 -7.66 9.40
C TYR A 107 -1.14 -8.08 8.49
N MET A 108 -1.20 -7.57 7.26
CA MET A 108 -2.21 -8.02 6.29
C MET A 108 -1.98 -9.49 5.89
N ARG A 109 -0.71 -9.93 5.82
CA ARG A 109 -0.34 -11.32 5.51
C ARG A 109 -0.59 -12.29 6.66
N MET A 110 -0.86 -11.81 7.87
CA MET A 110 -1.30 -12.67 8.98
C MET A 110 -2.69 -13.27 8.72
N ASN A 111 -3.53 -12.61 7.94
CA ASN A 111 -4.83 -13.11 7.51
C ASN A 111 -4.68 -13.95 6.25
N THR A 112 -4.85 -15.26 6.38
CA THR A 112 -4.81 -16.20 5.27
C THR A 112 -6.23 -16.64 4.89
N LEU A 113 -6.40 -17.10 3.64
CA LEU A 113 -7.66 -17.64 3.18
C LEU A 113 -8.13 -18.82 4.07
N GLN A 114 -7.21 -19.67 4.52
CA GLN A 114 -7.52 -20.77 5.43
C GLN A 114 -8.05 -20.27 6.78
N LYS A 115 -7.38 -19.28 7.39
CA LYS A 115 -7.86 -18.69 8.67
C LYS A 115 -9.25 -18.06 8.53
N LEU A 116 -9.51 -17.40 7.40
CA LEU A 116 -10.82 -16.83 7.12
C LEU A 116 -11.89 -17.93 6.99
N TYR A 117 -11.58 -18.99 6.23
CA TYR A 117 -12.46 -20.15 6.11
C TYR A 117 -12.74 -20.80 7.46
N ASP A 118 -11.70 -21.08 8.25
CA ASP A 118 -11.83 -21.72 9.56
C ASP A 118 -12.65 -20.85 10.54
N CYS A 119 -12.45 -19.54 10.51
CA CYS A 119 -13.21 -18.60 11.32
C CYS A 119 -14.71 -18.64 10.98
N LEU A 120 -15.04 -18.59 9.70
CA LEU A 120 -16.44 -18.60 9.24
C LEU A 120 -17.10 -19.97 9.40
N HIS A 121 -16.37 -21.05 9.12
CA HIS A 121 -16.91 -22.42 9.17
C HIS A 121 -17.14 -22.90 10.61
N ASN A 122 -16.24 -22.55 11.52
CA ASN A 122 -16.29 -22.99 12.92
C ASN A 122 -16.86 -21.92 13.87
N GLU A 123 -17.26 -20.74 13.34
CA GLU A 123 -17.74 -19.59 14.12
C GLU A 123 -16.79 -19.24 15.28
N THR A 124 -15.49 -19.24 14.99
CA THR A 124 -14.41 -18.97 15.97
C THR A 124 -13.92 -17.54 15.90
N ASN A 125 -13.11 -17.14 16.90
CA ASN A 125 -12.52 -15.80 17.01
C ASN A 125 -13.57 -14.68 17.19
N GLU A 126 -14.71 -14.99 17.80
CA GLU A 126 -15.68 -13.98 18.19
C GLU A 126 -15.03 -12.98 19.17
N VAL A 127 -15.26 -11.69 18.93
CA VAL A 127 -14.74 -10.61 19.77
C VAL A 127 -15.89 -10.01 20.56
N PHE A 128 -15.77 -10.05 21.88
CA PHE A 128 -16.73 -9.43 22.79
C PHE A 128 -16.22 -8.07 23.22
N VAL A 129 -17.06 -7.06 23.12
CA VAL A 129 -16.80 -5.73 23.64
C VAL A 129 -17.83 -5.43 24.72
N ASP A 130 -17.37 -4.93 25.87
CA ASP A 130 -18.28 -4.51 26.93
C ASP A 130 -19.30 -3.51 26.40
N GLU A 131 -20.58 -3.69 26.78
CA GLU A 131 -21.70 -2.90 26.24
C GLU A 131 -21.50 -1.39 26.52
N SER A 132 -20.96 -1.03 27.67
CA SER A 132 -20.71 0.39 28.00
C SER A 132 -19.64 1.01 27.09
N ILE A 133 -18.59 0.25 26.79
CA ILE A 133 -17.54 0.65 25.86
C ILE A 133 -18.09 0.73 24.43
N ALA A 134 -18.88 -0.26 24.03
CA ALA A 134 -19.50 -0.30 22.71
C ALA A 134 -20.39 0.92 22.43
N GLN A 135 -21.25 1.30 23.41
CA GLN A 135 -22.12 2.46 23.32
C GLN A 135 -21.35 3.78 23.20
N ASP A 136 -20.23 3.92 23.88
CA ASP A 136 -19.40 5.12 23.76
C ASP A 136 -18.59 5.12 22.47
N ALA A 137 -18.08 3.98 22.03
CA ALA A 137 -17.31 3.84 20.81
C ALA A 137 -18.14 4.03 19.54
N ILE A 138 -19.44 3.68 19.53
CA ILE A 138 -20.28 3.80 18.34
C ILE A 138 -20.57 5.27 17.98
N ARG A 139 -20.60 6.19 18.94
CA ARG A 139 -20.96 7.62 18.70
C ARG A 139 -20.03 8.30 17.69
N PRO A 140 -18.68 8.26 17.84
CA PRO A 140 -17.78 8.88 16.86
C PRO A 140 -17.87 8.20 15.50
N ILE A 141 -18.13 6.89 15.43
CA ILE A 141 -18.31 6.13 14.18
C ILE A 141 -19.56 6.63 13.47
N GLN A 142 -20.70 6.72 14.17
CA GLN A 142 -21.94 7.24 13.61
C GLN A 142 -21.77 8.69 13.10
N ARG A 143 -21.07 9.52 13.89
CA ARG A 143 -20.80 10.90 13.48
C ARG A 143 -19.91 10.98 12.24
N MET A 144 -18.93 10.12 12.13
CA MET A 144 -18.08 10.01 10.94
C MET A 144 -18.92 9.64 9.71
N LEU A 145 -19.78 8.62 9.81
CA LEU A 145 -20.65 8.18 8.72
C LEU A 145 -21.62 9.30 8.27
N GLU A 146 -22.27 10.01 9.22
CA GLU A 146 -23.14 11.15 8.91
C GLU A 146 -22.41 12.27 8.16
N ILE A 147 -21.15 12.55 8.53
CA ILE A 147 -20.35 13.58 7.87
C ILE A 147 -19.95 13.10 6.47
N SER A 148 -19.52 11.85 6.32
CA SER A 148 -19.16 11.26 5.03
C SER A 148 -20.35 11.30 4.06
N GLU A 149 -21.54 10.91 4.51
CA GLU A 149 -22.77 10.99 3.71
C GLU A 149 -23.07 12.42 3.25
N LYS A 150 -22.97 13.41 4.15
CA LYS A 150 -23.18 14.82 3.82
C LYS A 150 -22.18 15.38 2.82
N LEU A 151 -20.97 14.86 2.81
CA LEU A 151 -19.90 15.26 1.91
C LEU A 151 -19.87 14.45 0.60
N GLY A 152 -20.71 13.43 0.48
CA GLY A 152 -20.74 12.54 -0.69
C GLY A 152 -19.50 11.65 -0.80
N LEU A 153 -18.88 11.26 0.33
CA LEU A 153 -17.69 10.42 0.42
C LEU A 153 -18.06 8.95 0.59
#